data_d9d72eaf68a5a6b7512ccc5a88bc34c2
#
_entry.id   d9d72eaf68a5a6b7512ccc5a88bc34c2
#
_cell.length_a   1.000
_cell.length_b   1.000
_cell.length_c   1.000
_cell.angle_alpha   90.00
_cell.angle_beta   90.00
_cell.angle_gamma   90.00
#
_symmetry.space_group_name_H-M   'P 1'
#
loop_
_entity.id
_entity.type
_entity.pdbx_description
1 polymer ?
#
loop_
_entity_poly.entity_id
_entity_poly.type
_entity_poly.pdbx_seq_one_letter_code
_entity_poly.pdbx_strand_id
1 'polypeptide(L)'
;MSIVNFGSINIDFVYRVQRLVLPGETVQTQGLDRFAGGKGFNQSIALARAGCPVRHVGSVGEDGRGLVEMLEEEGVDTRGIDFVATPTGHAIIQVDSQGENSILVHAGANRDLPVASLEDICGGLGREDWLLLQNETNAPGIVLKTAAAEENRVVFNPSPLDPGLLELPLDRVDTFLINSVEGEALSGETEPARILDAMKERFPAADVVLTLGARGVHYAGQEGSRIEVAGDHVQVLDTTGAGDTFAGYFLAEMVATGDPEIALRLACRAAGLCVTRSGAAPSIPHRSELESIS
;
A
#
# COMPACT_ATOMS: atom_id res chain seq x y z
N MET A 1 17.42 11.50 2.65
CA MET A 1 16.67 10.36 2.04
C MET A 1 15.34 10.26 2.75
N SER A 2 14.24 10.37 2.02
CA SER A 2 12.86 10.24 2.53
C SER A 2 12.03 9.44 1.53
N ILE A 3 10.86 8.96 1.96
CA ILE A 3 9.91 8.32 1.06
C ILE A 3 8.79 9.31 0.75
N VAL A 4 8.53 9.52 -0.54
CA VAL A 4 7.39 10.31 -1.02
C VAL A 4 6.33 9.32 -1.51
N ASN A 5 5.24 9.22 -0.79
CA ASN A 5 4.16 8.28 -1.05
C ASN A 5 3.01 8.98 -1.79
N PHE A 6 2.84 8.69 -3.07
CA PHE A 6 1.74 9.19 -3.91
C PHE A 6 0.55 8.26 -3.77
N GLY A 7 -0.25 8.48 -2.76
CA GLY A 7 -1.18 7.47 -2.31
C GLY A 7 -2.61 7.94 -2.06
N SER A 8 -3.49 6.96 -2.00
CA SER A 8 -4.90 7.13 -1.70
C SER A 8 -5.16 7.41 -0.23
N ILE A 9 -6.21 8.18 0.02
CA ILE A 9 -6.79 8.41 1.33
C ILE A 9 -8.29 8.13 1.23
N ASN A 10 -8.81 7.21 2.05
CA ASN A 10 -10.20 6.78 2.02
C ASN A 10 -10.88 6.89 3.37
N ILE A 11 -12.19 7.09 3.33
CA ILE A 11 -13.09 6.87 4.45
C ILE A 11 -13.75 5.50 4.25
N ASP A 12 -13.52 4.56 5.15
CA ASP A 12 -14.12 3.24 5.09
C ASP A 12 -15.39 3.22 5.94
N PHE A 13 -16.56 3.06 5.29
CA PHE A 13 -17.85 2.91 5.94
C PHE A 13 -18.17 1.42 6.08
N VAL A 14 -18.05 0.88 7.28
CA VAL A 14 -18.28 -0.55 7.58
C VAL A 14 -19.68 -0.74 8.12
N TYR A 15 -20.56 -1.30 7.30
CA TYR A 15 -21.94 -1.64 7.64
C TYR A 15 -22.02 -3.07 8.15
N ARG A 16 -22.42 -3.25 9.39
CA ARG A 16 -22.71 -4.57 9.96
C ARG A 16 -24.10 -4.99 9.54
N VAL A 17 -24.21 -6.13 8.86
CA VAL A 17 -25.46 -6.68 8.37
C VAL A 17 -25.64 -8.12 8.86
N GLN A 18 -26.88 -8.62 8.88
CA GLN A 18 -27.11 -10.03 9.22
C GLN A 18 -26.63 -10.96 8.08
N ARG A 19 -26.76 -10.51 6.85
CA ARG A 19 -26.24 -11.15 5.61
C ARG A 19 -25.99 -10.09 4.55
N LEU A 20 -25.16 -10.40 3.60
CA LEU A 20 -24.92 -9.51 2.46
C LEU A 20 -26.21 -9.28 1.68
N VAL A 21 -26.43 -8.03 1.21
CA VAL A 21 -27.62 -7.67 0.43
C VAL A 21 -27.58 -8.28 -0.97
N LEU A 22 -28.71 -8.85 -1.42
CA LEU A 22 -28.86 -9.40 -2.75
C LEU A 22 -29.57 -8.39 -3.69
N PRO A 23 -29.43 -8.55 -5.02
CA PRO A 23 -30.13 -7.69 -5.98
C PRO A 23 -31.64 -7.63 -5.73
N GLY A 24 -32.19 -6.41 -5.67
CA GLY A 24 -33.62 -6.18 -5.44
C GLY A 24 -34.06 -6.19 -3.97
N GLU A 25 -33.14 -6.38 -3.02
CA GLU A 25 -33.47 -6.36 -1.59
C GLU A 25 -33.16 -5.01 -0.93
N THR A 26 -33.86 -4.76 0.16
CA THR A 26 -33.55 -3.70 1.11
C THR A 26 -33.30 -4.35 2.48
N VAL A 27 -32.12 -4.13 3.04
CA VAL A 27 -31.71 -4.70 4.33
C VAL A 27 -31.44 -3.55 5.31
N GLN A 28 -31.93 -3.67 6.53
CA GLN A 28 -31.57 -2.75 7.60
C GLN A 28 -30.25 -3.16 8.21
N THR A 29 -29.34 -2.18 8.40
CA THR A 29 -28.04 -2.41 9.02
C THR A 29 -28.16 -2.54 10.54
N GLN A 30 -27.26 -3.31 11.16
CA GLN A 30 -27.17 -3.48 12.60
C GLN A 30 -26.23 -2.44 13.24
N GLY A 31 -25.33 -1.86 12.44
CA GLY A 31 -24.37 -0.86 12.88
C GLY A 31 -23.62 -0.24 11.70
N LEU A 32 -23.02 0.90 11.96
CA LEU A 32 -22.13 1.62 11.04
C LEU A 32 -20.92 2.09 11.83
N ASP A 33 -19.74 1.63 11.40
CA ASP A 33 -18.46 2.13 11.88
C ASP A 33 -17.78 2.92 10.74
N ARG A 34 -16.96 3.89 11.09
CA ARG A 34 -16.19 4.70 10.16
C ARG A 34 -14.72 4.60 10.51
N PHE A 35 -13.90 4.19 9.55
CA PHE A 35 -12.46 4.04 9.73
C PHE A 35 -11.68 4.85 8.70
N ALA A 36 -10.42 5.15 9.03
CA ALA A 36 -9.44 5.61 8.07
C ALA A 36 -8.96 4.42 7.24
N GLY A 37 -8.84 4.62 5.93
CA GLY A 37 -8.42 3.60 4.99
C GLY A 37 -7.69 4.18 3.77
N GLY A 38 -7.54 3.36 2.75
CA GLY A 38 -6.73 3.64 1.57
C GLY A 38 -5.31 3.09 1.72
N LYS A 39 -4.82 2.45 0.67
CA LYS A 39 -3.48 1.83 0.68
C LYS A 39 -2.39 2.87 0.96
N GLY A 40 -2.48 4.03 0.31
CA GLY A 40 -1.52 5.11 0.52
C GLY A 40 -1.52 5.61 1.97
N PHE A 41 -2.68 5.80 2.56
CA PHE A 41 -2.83 6.20 3.96
C PHE A 41 -2.17 5.17 4.89
N ASN A 42 -2.53 3.89 4.76
CA ASN A 42 -2.00 2.82 5.59
C ASN A 42 -0.47 2.68 5.45
N GLN A 43 0.04 2.74 4.21
CA GLN A 43 1.48 2.63 3.94
C GLN A 43 2.25 3.82 4.52
N SER A 44 1.68 5.05 4.49
CA SER A 44 2.30 6.21 5.16
C SER A 44 2.35 6.05 6.68
N ILE A 45 1.27 5.55 7.31
CA ILE A 45 1.27 5.23 8.74
C ILE A 45 2.34 4.16 9.06
N ALA A 46 2.41 3.10 8.24
CA ALA A 46 3.38 2.03 8.44
C ALA A 46 4.85 2.54 8.34
N LEU A 47 5.15 3.39 7.36
CA LEU A 47 6.44 4.04 7.21
C LEU A 47 6.79 4.91 8.42
N ALA A 48 5.87 5.76 8.87
CA ALA A 48 6.08 6.64 10.01
C ALA A 48 6.31 5.83 11.30
N ARG A 49 5.49 4.81 11.57
CA ARG A 49 5.63 3.93 12.75
C ARG A 49 6.88 3.05 12.68
N ALA A 50 7.39 2.74 11.49
CA ALA A 50 8.68 2.10 11.28
C ALA A 50 9.88 3.05 11.51
N GLY A 51 9.64 4.36 11.70
CA GLY A 51 10.66 5.38 11.94
C GLY A 51 11.28 5.98 10.67
N CYS A 52 10.64 5.80 9.51
CA CYS A 52 11.09 6.37 8.24
C CYS A 52 10.43 7.74 7.99
N PRO A 53 11.19 8.80 7.66
CA PRO A 53 10.61 10.05 7.20
C PRO A 53 9.78 9.83 5.94
N VAL A 54 8.52 10.22 5.98
CA VAL A 54 7.57 10.06 4.88
C VAL A 54 6.79 11.33 4.61
N ARG A 55 6.67 11.69 3.32
CA ARG A 55 5.75 12.70 2.83
C ARG A 55 4.61 12.01 2.10
N HIS A 56 3.38 12.33 2.46
CA HIS A 56 2.21 11.87 1.72
C HIS A 56 1.81 12.90 0.66
N VAL A 57 1.60 12.44 -0.57
CA VAL A 57 1.09 13.23 -1.70
C VAL A 57 -0.22 12.60 -2.13
N GLY A 58 -1.30 13.36 -2.06
CA GLY A 58 -2.64 12.85 -2.32
C GLY A 58 -3.66 13.97 -2.40
N SER A 59 -4.94 13.61 -2.52
CA SER A 59 -6.04 14.57 -2.48
C SER A 59 -7.18 14.07 -1.61
N VAL A 60 -7.80 14.99 -0.90
CA VAL A 60 -9.01 14.77 -0.11
C VAL A 60 -10.04 15.84 -0.37
N GLY A 61 -11.31 15.55 -0.13
CA GLY A 61 -12.34 16.56 0.04
C GLY A 61 -12.30 17.18 1.43
N GLU A 62 -13.11 18.19 1.68
CA GLU A 62 -13.23 18.82 3.01
C GLU A 62 -13.66 17.80 4.10
N ASP A 63 -14.40 16.75 3.71
CA ASP A 63 -14.82 15.64 4.56
C ASP A 63 -13.67 14.71 5.00
N GLY A 64 -12.51 14.81 4.36
CA GLY A 64 -11.29 14.07 4.67
C GLY A 64 -10.32 14.77 5.63
N ARG A 65 -10.62 15.98 6.10
CA ARG A 65 -9.72 16.78 6.97
C ARG A 65 -9.22 16.00 8.18
N GLY A 66 -10.09 15.26 8.86
CA GLY A 66 -9.70 14.45 10.01
C GLY A 66 -8.73 13.30 9.68
N LEU A 67 -8.70 12.83 8.41
CA LEU A 67 -7.71 11.83 7.97
C LEU A 67 -6.32 12.47 7.79
N VAL A 68 -6.27 13.70 7.31
CA VAL A 68 -5.02 14.46 7.21
C VAL A 68 -4.44 14.74 8.60
N GLU A 69 -5.28 15.16 9.56
CA GLU A 69 -4.90 15.34 10.95
C GLU A 69 -4.33 14.04 11.58
N MET A 70 -4.94 12.89 11.29
CA MET A 70 -4.41 11.60 11.75
C MET A 70 -3.02 11.29 11.17
N LEU A 71 -2.74 11.62 9.90
CA LEU A 71 -1.40 11.47 9.31
C LEU A 71 -0.39 12.39 10.00
N GLU A 72 -0.77 13.63 10.31
CA GLU A 72 0.08 14.60 11.02
C GLU A 72 0.42 14.11 12.44
N GLU A 73 -0.57 13.57 13.17
CA GLU A 73 -0.36 12.99 14.50
C GLU A 73 0.64 11.83 14.50
N GLU A 74 0.69 11.06 13.40
CA GLU A 74 1.69 9.98 13.20
C GLU A 74 3.04 10.50 12.70
N GLY A 75 3.19 11.81 12.47
CA GLY A 75 4.45 12.42 12.04
C GLY A 75 4.70 12.37 10.52
N VAL A 76 3.66 12.12 9.72
CA VAL A 76 3.73 12.18 8.25
C VAL A 76 3.75 13.63 7.79
N ASP A 77 4.61 13.98 6.84
CA ASP A 77 4.58 15.28 6.16
C ASP A 77 3.39 15.32 5.17
N THR A 78 2.37 16.12 5.52
CA THR A 78 1.11 16.22 4.77
C THR A 78 1.06 17.40 3.81
N ARG A 79 2.14 18.19 3.65
CA ARG A 79 2.19 19.38 2.78
C ARG A 79 1.96 19.07 1.29
N GLY A 80 2.00 17.80 0.90
CA GLY A 80 1.68 17.32 -0.44
C GLY A 80 0.21 16.91 -0.62
N ILE A 81 -0.65 17.13 0.38
CA ILE A 81 -2.07 16.76 0.30
C ILE A 81 -2.89 17.97 -0.12
N ASP A 82 -3.55 17.86 -1.28
CA ASP A 82 -4.44 18.88 -1.80
C ASP A 82 -5.89 18.69 -1.28
N PHE A 83 -6.53 19.80 -0.87
CA PHE A 83 -7.96 19.82 -0.62
C PHE A 83 -8.70 20.21 -1.90
N VAL A 84 -9.50 19.29 -2.43
CA VAL A 84 -10.25 19.47 -3.68
C VAL A 84 -11.75 19.54 -3.44
N ALA A 85 -12.50 20.00 -4.45
CA ALA A 85 -13.97 20.09 -4.35
C ALA A 85 -14.66 18.73 -4.39
N THR A 86 -14.00 17.72 -4.96
CA THR A 86 -14.48 16.33 -5.03
C THR A 86 -14.43 15.73 -3.62
N PRO A 87 -15.51 15.03 -3.17
CA PRO A 87 -15.50 14.32 -1.90
C PRO A 87 -14.36 13.31 -1.79
N THR A 88 -13.88 13.09 -0.58
CA THR A 88 -12.84 12.09 -0.28
C THR A 88 -13.21 10.72 -0.82
N GLY A 89 -12.21 9.98 -1.30
CA GLY A 89 -12.38 8.58 -1.68
C GLY A 89 -12.96 7.77 -0.52
N HIS A 90 -13.80 6.80 -0.81
CA HIS A 90 -14.41 6.01 0.25
C HIS A 90 -14.71 4.57 -0.18
N ALA A 91 -14.78 3.68 0.80
CA ALA A 91 -15.27 2.33 0.63
C ALA A 91 -16.58 2.14 1.40
N ILE A 92 -17.52 1.44 0.77
CA ILE A 92 -18.73 0.91 1.42
C ILE A 92 -18.49 -0.58 1.61
N ILE A 93 -18.35 -0.99 2.86
CA ILE A 93 -18.01 -2.35 3.23
C ILE A 93 -19.19 -2.94 4.01
N GLN A 94 -19.79 -3.99 3.49
CA GLN A 94 -20.74 -4.80 4.22
C GLN A 94 -20.00 -5.95 4.87
N VAL A 95 -20.27 -6.20 6.17
CA VAL A 95 -19.72 -7.37 6.88
C VAL A 95 -20.89 -8.09 7.53
N ASP A 96 -21.04 -9.37 7.20
CA ASP A 96 -22.12 -10.19 7.75
C ASP A 96 -21.75 -10.88 9.07
N SER A 97 -22.70 -11.63 9.63
CA SER A 97 -22.54 -12.34 10.91
C SER A 97 -21.53 -13.49 10.85
N GLN A 98 -21.07 -13.90 9.66
CA GLN A 98 -20.07 -14.94 9.47
C GLN A 98 -18.68 -14.35 9.19
N GLY A 99 -18.59 -13.01 9.07
CA GLY A 99 -17.36 -12.30 8.72
C GLY A 99 -17.10 -12.20 7.21
N GLU A 100 -18.04 -12.66 6.37
CA GLU A 100 -17.96 -12.45 4.92
C GLU A 100 -18.19 -10.98 4.60
N ASN A 101 -17.45 -10.47 3.60
CA ASN A 101 -17.56 -9.07 3.22
C ASN A 101 -17.86 -8.86 1.74
N SER A 102 -18.42 -7.67 1.45
CA SER A 102 -18.60 -7.15 0.11
C SER A 102 -18.21 -5.68 0.11
N ILE A 103 -17.34 -5.29 -0.81
CA ILE A 103 -16.70 -3.98 -0.81
C ILE A 103 -16.97 -3.26 -2.14
N LEU A 104 -17.46 -2.02 -2.03
CA LEU A 104 -17.58 -1.06 -3.12
C LEU A 104 -16.59 0.08 -2.85
N VAL A 105 -15.72 0.38 -3.79
CA VAL A 105 -14.77 1.50 -3.68
C VAL A 105 -15.18 2.61 -4.64
N HIS A 106 -15.25 3.83 -4.12
CA HIS A 106 -15.38 5.05 -4.90
C HIS A 106 -14.11 5.88 -4.75
N ALA A 107 -13.40 6.09 -5.85
CA ALA A 107 -12.10 6.75 -5.81
C ALA A 107 -12.17 8.22 -5.34
N GLY A 108 -13.24 8.95 -5.69
CA GLY A 108 -13.42 10.34 -5.29
C GLY A 108 -12.17 11.20 -5.56
N ALA A 109 -11.77 11.98 -4.58
CA ALA A 109 -10.61 12.87 -4.64
C ALA A 109 -9.30 12.16 -5.04
N ASN A 110 -9.16 10.85 -4.79
CA ASN A 110 -7.96 10.10 -5.18
C ASN A 110 -7.68 10.10 -6.70
N ARG A 111 -8.70 10.32 -7.53
CA ARG A 111 -8.55 10.45 -8.99
C ARG A 111 -8.53 11.91 -9.46
N ASP A 112 -8.48 12.86 -8.52
CA ASP A 112 -8.54 14.29 -8.78
C ASP A 112 -7.28 15.03 -8.26
N LEU A 113 -6.14 14.33 -8.19
CA LEU A 113 -4.86 14.95 -7.88
C LEU A 113 -4.48 15.90 -9.02
N PRO A 114 -4.18 17.19 -8.72
CA PRO A 114 -3.80 18.15 -9.74
C PRO A 114 -2.49 17.75 -10.42
N VAL A 115 -2.50 17.63 -11.75
CA VAL A 115 -1.32 17.23 -12.54
C VAL A 115 -0.15 18.17 -12.30
N ALA A 116 -0.40 19.49 -12.28
CA ALA A 116 0.64 20.50 -12.03
C ALA A 116 1.30 20.32 -10.67
N SER A 117 0.51 20.00 -9.61
CA SER A 117 1.07 19.72 -8.28
C SER A 117 1.97 18.49 -8.29
N LEU A 118 1.59 17.43 -9.04
CA LEU A 118 2.40 16.23 -9.17
C LEU A 118 3.73 16.50 -9.89
N GLU A 119 3.70 17.27 -10.98
CA GLU A 119 4.90 17.66 -11.73
C GLU A 119 5.84 18.55 -10.90
N ASP A 120 5.29 19.54 -10.18
CA ASP A 120 6.06 20.43 -9.30
C ASP A 120 6.71 19.65 -8.14
N ILE A 121 5.96 18.71 -7.52
CA ILE A 121 6.49 17.88 -6.44
C ILE A 121 7.61 16.98 -6.99
N CYS A 122 7.40 16.31 -8.12
CA CYS A 122 8.41 15.46 -8.74
C CYS A 122 9.68 16.25 -9.12
N GLY A 123 9.54 17.44 -9.66
CA GLY A 123 10.68 18.30 -10.02
C GLY A 123 11.45 18.86 -8.80
N GLY A 124 10.87 18.82 -7.61
CA GLY A 124 11.49 19.23 -6.34
C GLY A 124 12.10 18.10 -5.51
N LEU A 125 12.07 16.84 -6.00
CA LEU A 125 12.60 15.68 -5.28
C LEU A 125 14.14 15.68 -5.24
N GLY A 126 14.68 15.20 -4.13
CA GLY A 126 16.10 14.84 -4.05
C GLY A 126 16.37 13.54 -4.79
N ARG A 127 17.55 13.39 -5.40
CA ARG A 127 17.93 12.14 -6.11
C ARG A 127 17.90 10.89 -5.23
N GLU A 128 18.00 11.06 -3.93
CA GLU A 128 18.00 9.96 -2.96
C GLU A 128 16.59 9.67 -2.40
N ASP A 129 15.57 10.41 -2.81
CA ASP A 129 14.22 10.15 -2.36
C ASP A 129 13.61 8.98 -3.14
N TRP A 130 12.90 8.13 -2.40
CA TRP A 130 12.18 6.99 -2.96
C TRP A 130 10.72 7.36 -3.18
N LEU A 131 10.15 6.92 -4.29
CA LEU A 131 8.78 7.18 -4.65
C LEU A 131 7.97 5.90 -4.47
N LEU A 132 6.94 5.98 -3.63
CA LEU A 132 6.03 4.86 -3.40
C LEU A 132 4.71 5.17 -4.10
N LEU A 133 4.24 4.21 -4.89
CA LEU A 133 3.01 4.29 -5.68
C LEU A 133 2.12 3.09 -5.41
N GLN A 134 0.79 3.32 -5.44
CA GLN A 134 -0.23 2.28 -5.54
C GLN A 134 -1.16 2.62 -6.72
N ASN A 135 -2.00 1.68 -7.15
CA ASN A 135 -2.88 1.89 -8.30
C ASN A 135 -4.27 2.44 -7.92
N GLU A 136 -4.36 3.23 -6.85
CA GLU A 136 -5.63 3.81 -6.38
C GLU A 136 -5.83 5.29 -6.77
N THR A 137 -4.80 5.92 -7.35
CA THR A 137 -4.83 7.36 -7.71
C THR A 137 -4.61 7.57 -9.21
N ASN A 138 -4.67 8.84 -9.67
CA ASN A 138 -4.24 9.22 -11.02
C ASN A 138 -2.73 9.53 -11.11
N ALA A 139 -1.98 9.40 -10.03
CA ALA A 139 -0.54 9.71 -9.99
C ALA A 139 0.36 8.74 -10.78
N PRO A 140 0.17 7.39 -10.76
CA PRO A 140 1.18 6.46 -11.26
C PRO A 140 1.69 6.77 -12.67
N GLY A 141 0.79 7.04 -13.63
CA GLY A 141 1.19 7.30 -15.01
C GLY A 141 2.00 8.59 -15.19
N ILE A 142 1.80 9.59 -14.32
CA ILE A 142 2.53 10.86 -14.34
C ILE A 142 3.88 10.68 -13.66
N VAL A 143 3.86 10.15 -12.42
CA VAL A 143 5.06 9.98 -11.60
C VAL A 143 6.08 9.06 -12.28
N LEU A 144 5.65 7.91 -12.83
CA LEU A 144 6.52 6.98 -13.54
C LEU A 144 7.24 7.64 -14.74
N LYS A 145 6.56 8.54 -15.44
CA LYS A 145 7.18 9.29 -16.57
C LYS A 145 8.17 10.35 -16.08
N THR A 146 7.82 11.07 -15.01
CA THR A 146 8.64 12.18 -14.48
C THR A 146 9.84 11.65 -13.70
N ALA A 147 9.66 10.64 -12.84
CA ALA A 147 10.71 10.02 -12.05
C ALA A 147 11.86 9.45 -12.91
N ALA A 148 11.54 9.01 -14.14
CA ALA A 148 12.55 8.54 -15.09
C ALA A 148 13.58 9.61 -15.49
N ALA A 149 13.21 10.89 -15.44
CA ALA A 149 14.10 12.00 -15.77
C ALA A 149 15.00 12.38 -14.57
N GLU A 150 14.54 12.13 -13.35
CA GLU A 150 15.20 12.57 -12.11
C GLU A 150 16.01 11.47 -11.41
N GLU A 151 16.06 10.25 -11.97
CA GLU A 151 16.80 9.09 -11.44
C GLU A 151 16.37 8.65 -10.02
N ASN A 152 15.12 8.96 -9.62
CA ASN A 152 14.57 8.51 -8.33
C ASN A 152 14.23 7.02 -8.38
N ARG A 153 14.35 6.35 -7.24
CA ARG A 153 13.89 4.96 -7.08
C ARG A 153 12.38 4.91 -6.95
N VAL A 154 11.75 4.12 -7.81
CA VAL A 154 10.30 3.94 -7.82
C VAL A 154 9.92 2.56 -7.30
N VAL A 155 9.10 2.56 -6.27
CA VAL A 155 8.48 1.36 -5.70
C VAL A 155 7.01 1.36 -6.07
N PHE A 156 6.53 0.28 -6.62
CA PHE A 156 5.15 0.18 -7.06
C PHE A 156 4.43 -1.04 -6.47
N ASN A 157 3.34 -0.76 -5.75
CA ASN A 157 2.36 -1.75 -5.36
C ASN A 157 1.16 -1.66 -6.33
N PRO A 158 1.04 -2.53 -7.36
CA PRO A 158 0.08 -2.40 -8.46
C PRO A 158 -1.37 -2.77 -8.06
N SER A 159 -1.74 -2.53 -6.83
CA SER A 159 -3.04 -2.83 -6.27
C SER A 159 -3.91 -1.57 -6.17
N PRO A 160 -5.22 -1.67 -6.53
CA PRO A 160 -5.90 -2.80 -7.15
C PRO A 160 -5.52 -3.00 -8.61
N LEU A 161 -5.70 -4.23 -9.10
CA LEU A 161 -5.54 -4.52 -10.52
C LEU A 161 -6.69 -3.89 -11.31
N ASP A 162 -6.35 -3.18 -12.38
CA ASP A 162 -7.31 -2.69 -13.36
C ASP A 162 -6.78 -2.88 -14.80
N PRO A 163 -7.63 -2.81 -15.83
CA PRO A 163 -7.20 -3.02 -17.22
C PRO A 163 -6.14 -2.02 -17.70
N GLY A 164 -6.09 -0.81 -17.13
CA GLY A 164 -5.13 0.24 -17.51
C GLY A 164 -3.73 0.04 -16.91
N LEU A 165 -3.56 -0.90 -15.98
CA LEU A 165 -2.28 -1.14 -15.31
C LEU A 165 -1.16 -1.45 -16.30
N LEU A 166 -1.43 -2.27 -17.31
CA LEU A 166 -0.44 -2.69 -18.30
C LEU A 166 -0.08 -1.60 -19.34
N GLU A 167 -0.82 -0.49 -19.36
CA GLU A 167 -0.54 0.68 -20.19
C GLU A 167 0.45 1.65 -19.51
N LEU A 168 0.70 1.45 -18.22
CA LEU A 168 1.69 2.23 -17.47
C LEU A 168 3.13 1.87 -17.93
N PRO A 169 4.08 2.82 -17.86
CA PRO A 169 5.48 2.57 -18.17
C PRO A 169 6.18 1.80 -17.04
N LEU A 170 5.79 0.53 -16.87
CA LEU A 170 6.23 -0.34 -15.76
C LEU A 170 7.73 -0.68 -15.81
N ASP A 171 8.40 -0.45 -16.94
CA ASP A 171 9.85 -0.55 -17.09
C ASP A 171 10.63 0.49 -16.27
N ARG A 172 9.92 1.47 -15.68
CA ARG A 172 10.46 2.49 -14.78
C ARG A 172 10.43 2.12 -13.31
N VAL A 173 9.81 0.97 -12.99
CA VAL A 173 9.70 0.50 -11.61
C VAL A 173 10.99 -0.19 -11.19
N ASP A 174 11.59 0.25 -10.07
CA ASP A 174 12.78 -0.35 -9.48
C ASP A 174 12.45 -1.49 -8.51
N THR A 175 11.26 -1.43 -7.88
CA THR A 175 10.81 -2.48 -6.97
C THR A 175 9.31 -2.69 -7.10
N PHE A 176 8.90 -3.92 -7.41
CA PHE A 176 7.50 -4.34 -7.35
C PHE A 176 7.19 -4.96 -5.98
N LEU A 177 6.15 -4.45 -5.31
CA LEU A 177 5.55 -5.05 -4.12
C LEU A 177 4.22 -5.68 -4.54
N ILE A 178 4.21 -7.00 -4.70
CA ILE A 178 3.06 -7.74 -5.24
C ILE A 178 2.65 -8.90 -4.33
N ASN A 179 1.38 -9.25 -4.36
CA ASN A 179 0.89 -10.50 -3.80
C ASN A 179 0.70 -11.56 -4.90
N SER A 180 0.24 -12.76 -4.53
CA SER A 180 0.04 -13.87 -5.49
C SER A 180 -0.94 -13.52 -6.61
N VAL A 181 -2.00 -12.76 -6.33
CA VAL A 181 -3.02 -12.37 -7.33
C VAL A 181 -2.43 -11.37 -8.34
N GLU A 182 -1.72 -10.39 -7.83
CA GLU A 182 -1.04 -9.38 -8.65
C GLU A 182 0.10 -10.01 -9.45
N GLY A 183 0.84 -10.93 -8.82
CA GLY A 183 1.89 -11.71 -9.46
C GLY A 183 1.36 -12.56 -10.62
N GLU A 184 0.25 -13.27 -10.43
CA GLU A 184 -0.42 -14.03 -11.49
C GLU A 184 -0.87 -13.12 -12.64
N ALA A 185 -1.50 -12.00 -12.32
CA ALA A 185 -1.99 -11.06 -13.35
C ALA A 185 -0.86 -10.43 -14.18
N LEU A 186 0.30 -10.15 -13.58
CA LEU A 186 1.42 -9.53 -14.25
C LEU A 186 2.31 -10.54 -15.01
N SER A 187 2.42 -11.78 -14.52
CA SER A 187 3.32 -12.80 -15.07
C SER A 187 2.62 -13.85 -15.92
N GLY A 188 1.32 -14.10 -15.68
CA GLY A 188 0.59 -15.24 -16.23
C GLY A 188 0.89 -16.58 -15.56
N GLU A 189 1.67 -16.59 -14.46
CA GLU A 189 2.10 -17.77 -13.73
C GLU A 189 1.48 -17.81 -12.34
N THR A 190 1.24 -19.02 -11.79
CA THR A 190 0.61 -19.19 -10.47
C THR A 190 1.59 -19.65 -9.39
N GLU A 191 2.67 -20.35 -9.79
CA GLU A 191 3.69 -20.84 -8.85
C GLU A 191 4.66 -19.73 -8.48
N PRO A 192 4.94 -19.47 -7.18
CA PRO A 192 5.74 -18.34 -6.73
C PRO A 192 7.10 -18.22 -7.43
N ALA A 193 7.82 -19.30 -7.60
CA ALA A 193 9.12 -19.29 -8.27
C ALA A 193 9.00 -18.88 -9.75
N ARG A 194 7.96 -19.36 -10.45
CA ARG A 194 7.70 -19.01 -11.84
C ARG A 194 7.21 -17.57 -11.99
N ILE A 195 6.39 -17.06 -11.05
CA ILE A 195 6.01 -15.65 -10.99
C ILE A 195 7.28 -14.79 -10.95
N LEU A 196 8.20 -15.09 -10.03
CA LEU A 196 9.45 -14.34 -9.91
C LEU A 196 10.31 -14.43 -11.17
N ASP A 197 10.42 -15.61 -11.79
CA ASP A 197 11.21 -15.80 -13.00
C ASP A 197 10.62 -14.99 -14.16
N ALA A 198 9.31 -15.07 -14.40
CA ALA A 198 8.63 -14.31 -15.45
C ALA A 198 8.68 -12.80 -15.21
N MET A 199 8.54 -12.34 -13.95
CA MET A 199 8.69 -10.94 -13.59
C MET A 199 10.13 -10.45 -13.85
N LYS A 200 11.15 -11.24 -13.52
CA LYS A 200 12.56 -10.89 -13.79
C LYS A 200 12.91 -10.95 -15.27
N GLU A 201 12.28 -11.84 -16.04
CA GLU A 201 12.42 -11.82 -17.52
C GLU A 201 11.84 -10.55 -18.12
N ARG A 202 10.66 -10.13 -17.65
CA ARG A 202 9.97 -8.93 -18.15
C ARG A 202 10.58 -7.63 -17.64
N PHE A 203 11.02 -7.59 -16.38
CA PHE A 203 11.58 -6.42 -15.69
C PHE A 203 12.96 -6.75 -15.07
N PRO A 204 14.00 -6.95 -15.89
CA PRO A 204 15.29 -7.46 -15.41
C PRO A 204 15.98 -6.54 -14.40
N ALA A 205 15.76 -5.22 -14.50
CA ALA A 205 16.34 -4.22 -13.60
C ALA A 205 15.60 -4.07 -12.28
N ALA A 206 14.34 -4.55 -12.17
CA ALA A 206 13.54 -4.37 -10.98
C ALA A 206 13.77 -5.47 -9.94
N ASP A 207 13.69 -5.11 -8.68
CA ASP A 207 13.50 -6.04 -7.59
C ASP A 207 12.02 -6.47 -7.52
N VAL A 208 11.76 -7.72 -7.16
CA VAL A 208 10.40 -8.24 -7.02
C VAL A 208 10.22 -8.84 -5.63
N VAL A 209 9.27 -8.29 -4.88
CA VAL A 209 8.86 -8.76 -3.56
C VAL A 209 7.48 -9.37 -3.69
N LEU A 210 7.38 -10.70 -3.59
CA LEU A 210 6.14 -11.46 -3.74
C LEU A 210 5.66 -11.94 -2.38
N THR A 211 4.63 -11.30 -1.83
CA THR A 211 4.01 -11.71 -0.57
C THR A 211 3.04 -12.88 -0.79
N LEU A 212 3.11 -13.87 0.10
CA LEU A 212 2.37 -15.13 0.01
C LEU A 212 1.42 -15.33 1.21
N GLY A 213 1.01 -14.25 1.87
CA GLY A 213 0.18 -14.29 3.08
C GLY A 213 0.88 -15.06 4.22
N ALA A 214 0.18 -16.02 4.83
CA ALA A 214 0.74 -16.82 5.93
C ALA A 214 2.00 -17.62 5.54
N ARG A 215 2.28 -17.81 4.25
CA ARG A 215 3.51 -18.48 3.79
C ARG A 215 4.74 -17.57 3.80
N GLY A 216 4.56 -16.27 4.04
CA GLY A 216 5.65 -15.30 4.09
C GLY A 216 5.88 -14.58 2.77
N VAL A 217 7.14 -14.45 2.35
CA VAL A 217 7.54 -13.65 1.19
C VAL A 217 8.69 -14.28 0.42
N HIS A 218 8.64 -14.18 -0.90
CA HIS A 218 9.75 -14.49 -1.80
C HIS A 218 10.25 -13.20 -2.46
N TYR A 219 11.56 -13.11 -2.61
CA TYR A 219 12.23 -11.96 -3.21
C TYR A 219 13.15 -12.39 -4.36
N ALA A 220 13.17 -11.58 -5.41
CA ALA A 220 14.10 -11.70 -6.51
C ALA A 220 14.78 -10.35 -6.78
N GLY A 221 16.05 -10.24 -6.48
CA GLY A 221 16.86 -9.03 -6.68
C GLY A 221 17.46 -8.91 -8.08
N GLN A 222 18.13 -7.77 -8.32
CA GLN A 222 18.73 -7.44 -9.62
C GLN A 222 19.82 -8.44 -10.02
N GLU A 223 20.74 -8.78 -9.14
CA GLU A 223 21.90 -9.64 -9.46
C GLU A 223 21.57 -11.16 -9.42
N GLY A 224 20.29 -11.51 -9.55
CA GLY A 224 19.82 -12.91 -9.47
C GLY A 224 19.72 -13.44 -8.04
N SER A 225 19.84 -12.58 -7.03
CA SER A 225 19.63 -12.96 -5.63
C SER A 225 18.20 -13.44 -5.41
N ARG A 226 18.05 -14.50 -4.60
CA ARG A 226 16.76 -15.07 -4.20
C ARG A 226 16.75 -15.21 -2.67
N ILE A 227 15.70 -14.69 -2.06
CA ILE A 227 15.51 -14.78 -0.60
C ILE A 227 14.09 -15.24 -0.34
N GLU A 228 13.93 -16.16 0.59
CA GLU A 228 12.65 -16.64 1.07
C GLU A 228 12.60 -16.44 2.58
N VAL A 229 11.55 -15.78 3.06
CA VAL A 229 11.29 -15.59 4.48
C VAL A 229 9.92 -16.17 4.79
N ALA A 230 9.88 -17.12 5.72
CA ALA A 230 8.61 -17.72 6.17
C ALA A 230 7.79 -16.68 6.95
N GLY A 231 6.48 -16.77 6.85
CA GLY A 231 5.58 -15.97 7.67
C GLY A 231 5.58 -16.42 9.13
N ASP A 232 5.29 -15.50 10.03
CA ASP A 232 5.14 -15.84 11.44
C ASP A 232 3.85 -16.62 11.71
N HIS A 233 3.94 -17.64 12.56
CA HIS A 233 2.78 -18.41 13.00
C HIS A 233 2.03 -17.66 14.10
N VAL A 234 1.01 -16.92 13.72
CA VAL A 234 0.20 -16.11 14.64
C VAL A 234 -1.29 -16.47 14.55
N GLN A 235 -2.02 -16.17 15.58
CA GLN A 235 -3.49 -16.25 15.55
C GLN A 235 -4.04 -15.04 14.81
N VAL A 236 -4.57 -15.26 13.62
CA VAL A 236 -5.13 -14.21 12.76
C VAL A 236 -6.49 -13.78 13.30
N LEU A 237 -6.66 -12.48 13.51
CA LEU A 237 -7.93 -11.83 13.84
C LEU A 237 -8.51 -11.11 12.61
N ASP A 238 -7.67 -10.30 11.92
CA ASP A 238 -8.06 -9.49 10.78
C ASP A 238 -6.84 -9.29 9.85
N THR A 239 -6.98 -9.55 8.56
CA THR A 239 -5.88 -9.39 7.59
C THR A 239 -5.82 -8.02 6.93
N THR A 240 -6.75 -7.11 7.27
CA THR A 240 -6.81 -5.77 6.72
C THR A 240 -5.54 -4.97 7.04
N GLY A 241 -4.93 -4.37 6.04
CA GLY A 241 -3.71 -3.57 6.21
C GLY A 241 -2.40 -4.36 6.36
N ALA A 242 -2.43 -5.71 6.37
CA ALA A 242 -1.22 -6.51 6.49
C ALA A 242 -0.21 -6.27 5.36
N GLY A 243 -0.69 -6.18 4.11
CA GLY A 243 0.14 -5.87 2.95
C GLY A 243 0.72 -4.44 3.00
N ASP A 244 -0.07 -3.47 3.48
CA ASP A 244 0.37 -2.09 3.65
C ASP A 244 1.40 -1.97 4.77
N THR A 245 1.19 -2.69 5.89
CA THR A 245 2.15 -2.81 6.99
C THR A 245 3.47 -3.40 6.49
N PHE A 246 3.39 -4.53 5.75
CA PHE A 246 4.57 -5.14 5.15
C PHE A 246 5.32 -4.16 4.26
N ALA A 247 4.63 -3.47 3.35
CA ALA A 247 5.23 -2.51 2.42
C ALA A 247 5.96 -1.37 3.16
N GLY A 248 5.31 -0.75 4.15
CA GLY A 248 5.91 0.33 4.93
C GLY A 248 7.14 -0.10 5.70
N TYR A 249 7.11 -1.24 6.40
CA TYR A 249 8.24 -1.75 7.16
C TYR A 249 9.39 -2.24 6.27
N PHE A 250 9.08 -2.91 5.15
CA PHE A 250 10.08 -3.31 4.16
C PHE A 250 10.84 -2.10 3.62
N LEU A 251 10.12 -1.07 3.18
CA LEU A 251 10.74 0.11 2.61
C LEU A 251 11.52 0.92 3.64
N ALA A 252 10.99 1.09 4.84
CA ALA A 252 11.70 1.78 5.93
C ALA A 252 13.05 1.12 6.22
N GLU A 253 13.10 -0.21 6.28
CA GLU A 253 14.34 -0.93 6.56
C GLU A 253 15.26 -0.97 5.35
N MET A 254 14.76 -1.05 4.13
CA MET A 254 15.56 -0.91 2.90
C MET A 254 16.26 0.45 2.83
N VAL A 255 15.56 1.53 3.16
CA VAL A 255 16.15 2.88 3.23
C VAL A 255 17.23 2.98 4.32
N ALA A 256 17.03 2.30 5.46
CA ALA A 256 17.94 2.37 6.58
C ALA A 256 19.20 1.52 6.40
N THR A 257 19.07 0.32 5.82
CA THR A 257 20.16 -0.69 5.80
C THR A 257 20.64 -1.04 4.38
N GLY A 258 19.80 -0.94 3.39
CA GLY A 258 20.06 -1.47 2.03
C GLY A 258 20.06 -3.00 1.96
N ASP A 259 19.71 -3.70 3.04
CA ASP A 259 19.75 -5.18 3.12
C ASP A 259 18.33 -5.75 2.96
N PRO A 260 18.04 -6.42 1.83
CA PRO A 260 16.71 -6.96 1.60
C PRO A 260 16.32 -8.09 2.56
N GLU A 261 17.26 -8.90 3.05
CA GLU A 261 16.94 -9.98 3.98
C GLU A 261 16.50 -9.44 5.33
N ILE A 262 17.20 -8.44 5.86
CA ILE A 262 16.83 -7.76 7.11
C ILE A 262 15.46 -7.09 6.94
N ALA A 263 15.26 -6.39 5.82
CA ALA A 263 14.01 -5.70 5.53
C ALA A 263 12.82 -6.66 5.42
N LEU A 264 12.97 -7.79 4.72
CA LEU A 264 11.92 -8.80 4.56
C LEU A 264 11.54 -9.44 5.91
N ARG A 265 12.51 -9.78 6.74
CA ARG A 265 12.27 -10.37 8.08
C ARG A 265 11.49 -9.40 8.97
N LEU A 266 11.91 -8.12 9.03
CA LEU A 266 11.21 -7.10 9.80
C LEU A 266 9.78 -6.89 9.30
N ALA A 267 9.59 -6.80 7.98
CA ALA A 267 8.29 -6.62 7.36
C ALA A 267 7.33 -7.79 7.60
N CYS A 268 7.82 -9.04 7.50
CA CYS A 268 7.02 -10.23 7.84
C CYS A 268 6.56 -10.18 9.31
N ARG A 269 7.45 -9.83 10.23
CA ARG A 269 7.14 -9.73 11.66
C ARG A 269 6.12 -8.63 11.94
N ALA A 270 6.27 -7.44 11.32
CA ALA A 270 5.34 -6.34 11.45
C ALA A 270 3.94 -6.71 10.91
N ALA A 271 3.87 -7.32 9.73
CA ALA A 271 2.62 -7.81 9.16
C ALA A 271 2.00 -8.94 10.00
N GLY A 272 2.82 -9.83 10.55
CA GLY A 272 2.39 -10.88 11.48
C GLY A 272 1.75 -10.30 12.74
N LEU A 273 2.33 -9.26 13.34
CA LEU A 273 1.74 -8.58 14.49
C LEU A 273 0.46 -7.81 14.12
N CYS A 274 0.44 -7.15 12.96
CA CYS A 274 -0.72 -6.44 12.43
C CYS A 274 -1.96 -7.35 12.37
N VAL A 275 -1.85 -8.54 11.80
CA VAL A 275 -3.01 -9.45 11.63
C VAL A 275 -3.58 -10.02 12.93
N THR A 276 -2.91 -9.83 14.07
CA THR A 276 -3.46 -10.19 15.39
C THR A 276 -4.40 -9.13 15.98
N ARG A 277 -4.61 -8.02 15.27
CA ARG A 277 -5.39 -6.86 15.72
C ARG A 277 -6.46 -6.55 14.69
N SER A 278 -7.53 -5.87 15.09
CA SER A 278 -8.63 -5.49 14.20
C SER A 278 -8.37 -4.14 13.54
N GLY A 279 -8.79 -4.01 12.27
CA GLY A 279 -8.72 -2.79 11.48
C GLY A 279 -7.40 -2.63 10.71
N ALA A 280 -7.34 -1.65 9.79
CA ALA A 280 -6.16 -1.35 8.99
C ALA A 280 -5.14 -0.49 9.78
N ALA A 281 -5.25 0.83 9.71
CA ALA A 281 -4.31 1.75 10.38
C ALA A 281 -4.15 1.50 11.89
N PRO A 282 -5.21 1.20 12.68
CA PRO A 282 -5.06 0.93 14.11
C PRO A 282 -4.24 -0.34 14.41
N SER A 283 -4.22 -1.33 13.51
CA SER A 283 -3.52 -2.59 13.71
C SER A 283 -2.02 -2.51 13.42
N ILE A 284 -1.57 -1.51 12.67
CA ILE A 284 -0.16 -1.33 12.30
C ILE A 284 0.67 -1.12 13.58
N PRO A 285 1.67 -1.97 13.87
CA PRO A 285 2.49 -1.81 15.07
C PRO A 285 3.42 -0.60 14.99
N HIS A 286 3.89 -0.12 16.15
CA HIS A 286 5.07 0.75 16.23
C HIS A 286 6.35 -0.09 16.25
N ARG A 287 7.48 0.45 15.77
CA ARG A 287 8.77 -0.25 15.73
C ARG A 287 9.21 -0.80 17.10
N SER A 288 8.96 -0.03 18.16
CA SER A 288 9.29 -0.44 19.53
C SER A 288 8.57 -1.71 20.00
N GLU A 289 7.40 -2.01 19.44
CA GLU A 289 6.66 -3.24 19.77
C GLU A 289 7.34 -4.48 19.17
N LEU A 290 7.99 -4.34 18.00
CA LEU A 290 8.72 -5.43 17.34
C LEU A 290 10.03 -5.77 18.06
N GLU A 291 10.68 -4.79 18.67
CA GLU A 291 11.92 -4.97 19.42
C GLU A 291 11.68 -5.69 20.74
N SER A 292 10.50 -5.52 21.35
CA SER A 292 10.14 -6.12 22.64
C SER A 292 9.82 -7.62 22.59
N ILE A 293 9.65 -8.21 21.41
CA ILE A 293 9.27 -9.63 21.20
C ILE A 293 10.52 -10.50 20.85
N SER A 294 11.74 -9.97 20.97
CA SER A 294 13.02 -10.65 20.63
C SER A 294 13.45 -11.64 21.68
#